data_de465d6caa3d7254947ec785de9f2ca0
#
_entry.id   de465d6caa3d7254947ec785de9f2ca0
#
_cell.length_a   1.000
_cell.length_b   1.000
_cell.length_c   1.000
_cell.angle_alpha   90.00
_cell.angle_beta   90.00
_cell.angle_gamma   90.00
#
_symmetry.space_group_name_H-M   'P 1'
#
loop_
_entity.id
_entity.type
_entity.pdbx_description
1 polymer ?
#
loop_
_entity_poly.entity_id
_entity_poly.type
_entity_poly.pdbx_seq_one_letter_code
_entity_poly.pdbx_strand_id
1 'polypeptide(L)'
;MTFSEPSGAPDFELAYKGSVNRWECDENDHLNVRFYSRMVWESLLDALAEWKVAEGWRVKIQHMRYLAEARMATPVSGFVARVGATVDTIDVLTELRHSFTGVVLAAFISRIESVRHGLGVTVPVPLPKHAGPRGLSMDDTPYSQLTLEQARLHGFQIVAKGVIAEQECDARGELPPHAIMGRVSDGMPNLWAILQTAEEQSARANGFQGGAVLEYRKHFHTIPKGGDRYELVSGVRDVTEKLQYFTHLLYDARTGRCIMSAEAVGVVLDLVERRSVVISPERRERMLARRLKSLTS
;
A
#
# COMPACT_ATOMS: atom_id res chain seq x y z
N MET A 1 -21.48 22.49 30.41
CA MET A 1 -20.60 22.20 29.27
C MET A 1 -21.36 21.26 28.38
N THR A 2 -21.97 21.77 27.33
CA THR A 2 -22.67 20.97 26.32
C THR A 2 -21.62 20.37 25.40
N PHE A 3 -21.39 19.07 25.50
CA PHE A 3 -20.64 18.32 24.49
C PHE A 3 -21.51 18.34 23.21
N SER A 4 -21.07 19.09 22.20
CA SER A 4 -21.62 18.95 20.87
C SER A 4 -21.27 17.55 20.40
N GLU A 5 -22.28 16.76 20.00
CA GLU A 5 -22.04 15.50 19.29
C GLU A 5 -21.15 15.80 18.07
N PRO A 6 -20.13 14.97 17.79
CA PRO A 6 -19.29 15.17 16.62
C PRO A 6 -20.16 15.08 15.38
N SER A 7 -20.16 16.11 14.56
CA SER A 7 -20.78 16.08 13.23
C SER A 7 -20.15 14.91 12.47
N GLY A 8 -20.98 13.94 12.08
CA GLY A 8 -20.56 12.58 11.77
C GLY A 8 -19.79 12.36 10.45
N ALA A 9 -19.12 13.34 9.89
CA ALA A 9 -18.32 13.19 8.66
C ALA A 9 -16.92 13.79 8.83
N PRO A 10 -15.88 13.20 8.19
CA PRO A 10 -14.54 13.79 8.15
C PRO A 10 -14.56 15.18 7.50
N ASP A 11 -13.87 16.14 8.11
CA ASP A 11 -13.66 17.48 7.56
C ASP A 11 -12.43 17.46 6.64
N PHE A 12 -12.66 17.57 5.34
CA PHE A 12 -11.63 17.41 4.33
C PHE A 12 -11.04 18.75 3.87
N GLU A 13 -9.72 18.83 3.88
CA GLU A 13 -8.92 19.91 3.32
C GLU A 13 -8.26 19.47 2.01
N LEU A 14 -8.13 20.35 1.03
CA LEU A 14 -7.39 20.11 -0.21
C LEU A 14 -5.88 20.26 0.07
N ALA A 15 -5.12 19.17 -0.10
CA ALA A 15 -3.69 19.13 0.20
C ALA A 15 -2.81 18.72 -0.99
N TYR A 16 -3.41 18.32 -2.11
CA TYR A 16 -2.69 17.95 -3.32
C TYR A 16 -3.52 18.24 -4.56
N LYS A 17 -2.84 18.66 -5.64
CA LYS A 17 -3.45 18.80 -6.95
C LYS A 17 -2.43 18.49 -8.06
N GLY A 18 -2.79 17.55 -8.94
CA GLY A 18 -1.94 17.13 -10.04
C GLY A 18 -2.69 16.34 -11.09
N SER A 19 -1.98 15.58 -11.88
CA SER A 19 -2.53 14.70 -12.90
C SER A 19 -1.64 13.47 -13.08
N VAL A 20 -2.21 12.42 -13.66
CA VAL A 20 -1.50 11.19 -14.00
C VAL A 20 -0.70 11.38 -15.28
N ASN A 21 0.60 11.11 -15.23
CA ASN A 21 1.47 11.09 -16.38
C ASN A 21 1.58 9.68 -16.99
N ARG A 22 1.94 9.59 -18.28
CA ARG A 22 2.07 8.29 -18.95
C ARG A 22 3.11 7.37 -18.27
N TRP A 23 4.23 7.90 -17.82
CA TRP A 23 5.29 7.13 -17.16
C TRP A 23 4.93 6.68 -15.72
N GLU A 24 3.79 7.10 -15.21
CA GLU A 24 3.24 6.69 -13.92
C GLU A 24 2.27 5.52 -14.06
N CYS A 25 1.94 5.14 -15.30
CA CYS A 25 1.07 4.00 -15.57
C CYS A 25 1.86 2.68 -15.63
N ASP A 26 1.21 1.62 -15.21
CA ASP A 26 1.71 0.25 -15.32
C ASP A 26 1.37 -0.38 -16.68
N GLU A 27 1.66 -1.67 -16.82
CA GLU A 27 1.37 -2.45 -18.03
C GLU A 27 -0.13 -2.62 -18.32
N ASN A 28 -1.00 -2.31 -17.38
CA ASN A 28 -2.46 -2.33 -17.56
C ASN A 28 -3.02 -0.96 -18.01
N ASP A 29 -2.14 0.01 -18.29
CA ASP A 29 -2.48 1.41 -18.58
C ASP A 29 -3.22 2.10 -17.43
N HIS A 30 -2.97 1.66 -16.19
CA HIS A 30 -3.49 2.26 -14.95
C HIS A 30 -2.37 2.96 -14.19
N LEU A 31 -2.73 4.01 -13.46
CA LEU A 31 -1.82 4.62 -12.48
C LEU A 31 -1.29 3.54 -11.54
N ASN A 32 0.03 3.34 -11.55
CA ASN A 32 0.67 2.35 -10.71
C ASN A 32 0.53 2.72 -9.23
N VAL A 33 0.29 1.73 -8.38
CA VAL A 33 0.07 1.87 -6.92
C VAL A 33 1.16 2.68 -6.20
N ARG A 34 2.40 2.69 -6.73
CA ARG A 34 3.51 3.49 -6.19
C ARG A 34 3.22 4.99 -6.28
N PHE A 35 2.57 5.44 -7.35
CA PHE A 35 2.27 6.86 -7.57
C PHE A 35 1.04 7.33 -6.81
N TYR A 36 0.05 6.47 -6.59
CA TYR A 36 -0.98 6.75 -5.57
C TYR A 36 -0.34 7.01 -4.21
N SER A 37 0.62 6.15 -3.81
CA SER A 37 1.34 6.32 -2.54
C SER A 37 2.16 7.60 -2.49
N ARG A 38 2.74 8.05 -3.63
CA ARG A 38 3.45 9.33 -3.72
C ARG A 38 2.50 10.51 -3.54
N MET A 39 1.37 10.54 -4.27
CA MET A 39 0.38 11.62 -4.16
C MET A 39 -0.18 11.74 -2.73
N VAL A 40 -0.41 10.60 -2.07
CA VAL A 40 -0.81 10.57 -0.65
C VAL A 40 0.31 11.07 0.26
N TRP A 41 1.56 10.71 -0.02
CA TRP A 41 2.70 11.21 0.74
C TRP A 41 2.82 12.74 0.62
N GLU A 42 2.70 13.30 -0.56
CA GLU A 42 2.70 14.75 -0.79
C GLU A 42 1.54 15.43 -0.06
N SER A 43 0.32 14.84 -0.12
CA SER A 43 -0.83 15.33 0.65
C SER A 43 -0.59 15.32 2.17
N LEU A 44 0.06 14.27 2.69
CA LEU A 44 0.38 14.19 4.11
C LEU A 44 1.42 15.23 4.53
N LEU A 45 2.44 15.47 3.70
CA LEU A 45 3.46 16.50 3.97
C LEU A 45 2.82 17.87 4.09
N ASP A 46 1.95 18.23 3.16
CA ASP A 46 1.23 19.50 3.16
C ASP A 46 0.34 19.65 4.40
N ALA A 47 -0.51 18.67 4.67
CA ALA A 47 -1.42 18.70 5.81
C ALA A 47 -0.69 18.76 7.15
N LEU A 48 0.37 17.98 7.34
CA LEU A 48 1.13 17.98 8.60
C LEU A 48 1.90 19.28 8.81
N ALA A 49 2.33 19.94 7.74
CA ALA A 49 2.92 21.27 7.80
C ALA A 49 1.87 22.33 8.22
N GLU A 50 0.71 22.35 7.59
CA GLU A 50 -0.42 23.25 7.92
C GLU A 50 -0.89 23.02 9.37
N TRP A 51 -0.99 21.78 9.82
CA TRP A 51 -1.33 21.44 11.21
C TRP A 51 -0.20 21.69 12.20
N LYS A 52 0.96 22.13 11.73
CA LYS A 52 2.16 22.44 12.55
C LYS A 52 2.60 21.26 13.42
N VAL A 53 2.49 20.05 12.86
CA VAL A 53 3.00 18.84 13.52
C VAL A 53 4.51 18.93 13.63
N ALA A 54 5.04 18.76 14.85
CA ALA A 54 6.48 18.84 15.10
C ALA A 54 7.27 17.82 14.30
N GLU A 55 8.49 18.17 13.91
CA GLU A 55 9.41 17.27 13.21
C GLU A 55 9.62 15.94 13.96
N GLY A 56 10.02 14.93 13.21
CA GLY A 56 10.30 13.60 13.78
C GLY A 56 9.14 12.64 13.76
N TRP A 57 7.98 13.03 13.21
CA TRP A 57 6.87 12.12 13.00
C TRP A 57 7.22 10.99 12.01
N ARG A 58 6.52 9.86 12.12
CA ARG A 58 6.72 8.66 11.30
C ARG A 58 5.38 8.01 10.95
N VAL A 59 5.23 7.57 9.71
CA VAL A 59 4.11 6.70 9.34
C VAL A 59 4.40 5.30 9.89
N LYS A 60 3.49 4.76 10.69
CA LYS A 60 3.59 3.43 11.29
C LYS A 60 2.73 2.40 10.57
N ILE A 61 1.52 2.79 10.23
CA ILE A 61 0.56 1.92 9.53
C ILE A 61 -0.03 2.70 8.38
N GLN A 62 -0.25 2.03 7.28
CA GLN A 62 -0.99 2.59 6.16
C GLN A 62 -1.92 1.52 5.59
N HIS A 63 -3.21 1.79 5.63
CA HIS A 63 -4.24 0.97 4.99
C HIS A 63 -4.75 1.70 3.75
N MET A 64 -4.92 0.99 2.65
CA MET A 64 -5.23 1.57 1.35
C MET A 64 -6.34 0.79 0.66
N ARG A 65 -7.29 1.53 0.11
CA ARG A 65 -8.36 1.03 -0.76
C ARG A 65 -8.24 1.69 -2.12
N TYR A 66 -8.18 0.88 -3.18
CA TYR A 66 -8.25 1.33 -4.57
C TYR A 66 -9.67 1.11 -5.06
N LEU A 67 -10.34 2.16 -5.52
CA LEU A 67 -11.78 2.21 -5.71
C LEU A 67 -12.20 2.42 -7.17
N ALA A 68 -11.40 3.19 -7.90
CA ALA A 68 -11.61 3.44 -9.32
C ALA A 68 -10.26 3.58 -10.04
N GLU A 69 -10.24 3.22 -11.31
CA GLU A 69 -9.06 3.34 -12.15
C GLU A 69 -8.74 4.81 -12.44
N ALA A 70 -7.46 5.18 -12.34
CA ALA A 70 -6.92 6.40 -12.88
C ALA A 70 -5.97 6.06 -14.03
N ARG A 71 -5.99 6.84 -15.09
CA ARG A 71 -5.18 6.65 -16.31
C ARG A 71 -4.46 7.92 -16.68
N MET A 72 -3.62 7.83 -17.68
CA MET A 72 -2.95 8.99 -18.27
C MET A 72 -3.93 10.16 -18.43
N ALA A 73 -3.48 11.37 -18.07
CA ALA A 73 -4.21 12.63 -18.10
C ALA A 73 -5.41 12.73 -17.10
N THR A 74 -5.64 11.73 -16.25
CA THR A 74 -6.63 11.87 -15.17
C THR A 74 -6.20 12.99 -14.22
N PRO A 75 -7.01 14.06 -14.04
CA PRO A 75 -6.73 15.10 -13.06
C PRO A 75 -7.07 14.60 -11.66
N VAL A 76 -6.13 14.73 -10.72
CA VAL A 76 -6.24 14.20 -9.36
C VAL A 76 -6.14 15.32 -8.34
N SER A 77 -7.06 15.33 -7.38
CA SER A 77 -7.00 16.15 -6.16
C SER A 77 -6.90 15.23 -4.94
N GLY A 78 -5.99 15.54 -4.03
CA GLY A 78 -5.84 14.87 -2.74
C GLY A 78 -6.49 15.69 -1.63
N PHE A 79 -7.42 15.06 -0.91
CA PHE A 79 -8.11 15.64 0.23
C PHE A 79 -7.70 14.89 1.49
N VAL A 80 -7.41 15.62 2.55
CA VAL A 80 -7.01 15.06 3.84
C VAL A 80 -7.98 15.42 4.94
N ALA A 81 -8.19 14.52 5.88
CA ALA A 81 -8.94 14.77 7.09
C ALA A 81 -8.30 14.08 8.27
N ARG A 82 -8.23 14.75 9.41
CA ARG A 82 -7.84 14.10 10.67
C ARG A 82 -9.04 13.33 11.21
N VAL A 83 -8.88 12.01 11.33
CA VAL A 83 -9.98 11.12 11.75
C VAL A 83 -9.79 10.55 13.16
N GLY A 84 -8.68 10.85 13.81
CA GLY A 84 -8.43 10.51 15.20
C GLY A 84 -7.07 10.99 15.65
N ALA A 85 -6.90 11.21 16.95
CA ALA A 85 -5.60 11.48 17.54
C ALA A 85 -5.58 11.01 19.00
N THR A 86 -4.44 10.44 19.40
CA THR A 86 -4.08 10.16 20.79
C THR A 86 -2.95 11.11 21.21
N VAL A 87 -2.32 10.88 22.35
CA VAL A 87 -1.15 11.68 22.79
C VAL A 87 0.03 11.54 21.82
N ASP A 88 0.21 10.34 21.23
CA ASP A 88 1.39 9.98 20.43
C ASP A 88 1.08 9.63 18.98
N THR A 89 -0.20 9.59 18.58
CA THR A 89 -0.58 9.19 17.21
C THR A 89 -1.64 10.11 16.62
N ILE A 90 -1.59 10.23 15.29
CA ILE A 90 -2.58 10.92 14.47
C ILE A 90 -3.03 9.94 13.40
N ASP A 91 -4.34 9.70 13.28
CA ASP A 91 -4.93 8.96 12.17
C ASP A 91 -5.44 9.95 11.12
N VAL A 92 -4.92 9.84 9.92
CA VAL A 92 -5.23 10.71 8.78
C VAL A 92 -5.89 9.90 7.67
N LEU A 93 -7.06 10.31 7.25
CA LEU A 93 -7.70 9.83 6.02
C LEU A 93 -7.30 10.74 4.86
N THR A 94 -6.73 10.16 3.81
CA THR A 94 -6.44 10.85 2.55
C THR A 94 -7.27 10.21 1.45
N GLU A 95 -8.05 10.99 0.73
CA GLU A 95 -8.76 10.57 -0.46
C GLU A 95 -8.16 11.23 -1.71
N LEU A 96 -7.76 10.41 -2.67
CA LEU A 96 -7.44 10.88 -4.01
C LEU A 96 -8.72 10.82 -4.84
N ARG A 97 -9.15 11.97 -5.36
CA ARG A 97 -10.38 12.12 -6.12
C ARG A 97 -10.10 12.62 -7.53
N HIS A 98 -10.90 12.19 -8.49
CA HIS A 98 -10.91 12.81 -9.81
C HIS A 98 -11.37 14.27 -9.68
N SER A 99 -10.54 15.23 -10.10
CA SER A 99 -10.73 16.65 -9.77
C SER A 99 -12.03 17.27 -10.28
N PHE A 100 -12.63 16.75 -11.36
CA PHE A 100 -13.86 17.29 -11.92
C PHE A 100 -15.11 16.52 -11.49
N THR A 101 -15.02 15.18 -11.43
CA THR A 101 -16.21 14.36 -11.14
C THR A 101 -16.39 14.11 -9.65
N GLY A 102 -15.36 14.31 -8.83
CA GLY A 102 -15.36 14.00 -7.41
C GLY A 102 -15.29 12.49 -7.09
N VAL A 103 -15.22 11.61 -8.09
CA VAL A 103 -15.10 10.17 -7.89
C VAL A 103 -13.87 9.86 -7.07
N VAL A 104 -14.02 9.12 -5.98
CA VAL A 104 -12.90 8.67 -5.15
C VAL A 104 -12.14 7.56 -5.90
N LEU A 105 -10.89 7.83 -6.24
CA LEU A 105 -9.99 6.90 -6.92
C LEU A 105 -9.35 5.94 -5.92
N ALA A 106 -8.91 6.50 -4.77
CA ALA A 106 -8.32 5.71 -3.69
C ALA A 106 -8.52 6.41 -2.34
N ALA A 107 -8.58 5.64 -1.26
CA ALA A 107 -8.65 6.12 0.11
C ALA A 107 -7.56 5.45 0.95
N PHE A 108 -6.81 6.26 1.70
CA PHE A 108 -5.70 5.81 2.54
C PHE A 108 -5.91 6.27 3.98
N ILE A 109 -5.81 5.35 4.92
CA ILE A 109 -5.75 5.66 6.34
C ILE A 109 -4.29 5.51 6.76
N SER A 110 -3.69 6.61 7.18
CA SER A 110 -2.30 6.63 7.66
C SER A 110 -2.27 6.92 9.15
N ARG A 111 -1.73 5.98 9.94
CA ARG A 111 -1.39 6.21 11.35
C ARG A 111 0.01 6.76 11.44
N ILE A 112 0.11 7.95 11.97
CA ILE A 112 1.34 8.70 12.14
C ILE A 112 1.69 8.71 13.63
N GLU A 113 2.89 8.29 13.98
CA GLU A 113 3.45 8.42 15.30
C GLU A 113 4.22 9.74 15.40
N SER A 114 3.97 10.50 16.45
CA SER A 114 4.66 11.76 16.72
C SER A 114 4.65 12.05 18.22
N VAL A 115 5.83 12.11 18.80
CA VAL A 115 6.02 12.25 20.25
C VAL A 115 5.44 13.56 20.80
N ARG A 116 5.12 14.56 19.99
CA ARG A 116 4.56 15.85 20.41
C ARG A 116 3.87 16.53 19.22
N HIS A 117 2.79 15.95 18.70
CA HIS A 117 2.10 16.57 17.55
C HIS A 117 1.36 17.87 17.89
N GLY A 118 1.08 18.14 19.16
CA GLY A 118 0.43 19.39 19.57
C GLY A 118 -1.07 19.52 19.26
N LEU A 119 -1.68 18.53 18.60
CA LEU A 119 -3.06 18.59 18.09
C LEU A 119 -4.13 18.22 19.14
N GLY A 120 -3.70 17.82 20.33
CA GLY A 120 -4.60 17.30 21.36
C GLY A 120 -5.18 15.92 21.03
N VAL A 121 -5.83 15.32 22.00
CA VAL A 121 -6.56 14.07 21.84
C VAL A 121 -7.93 14.36 21.23
N THR A 122 -8.31 13.62 20.19
CA THR A 122 -9.62 13.76 19.56
C THR A 122 -10.36 12.42 19.52
N VAL A 123 -11.68 12.49 19.69
CA VAL A 123 -12.52 11.30 19.49
C VAL A 123 -12.45 10.87 18.02
N PRO A 124 -12.29 9.57 17.74
CA PRO A 124 -12.27 9.09 16.35
C PRO A 124 -13.55 9.47 15.60
N VAL A 125 -13.38 10.00 14.40
CA VAL A 125 -14.50 10.29 13.48
C VAL A 125 -14.83 9.02 12.70
N PRO A 126 -16.12 8.66 12.52
CA PRO A 126 -16.51 7.51 11.71
C PRO A 126 -15.94 7.58 10.30
N LEU A 127 -15.31 6.51 9.86
CA LEU A 127 -14.76 6.43 8.51
C LEU A 127 -15.87 6.20 7.48
N PRO A 128 -15.79 6.82 6.29
CA PRO A 128 -16.64 6.47 5.17
C PRO A 128 -16.50 4.98 4.85
N LYS A 129 -17.61 4.32 4.48
CA LYS A 129 -17.62 2.86 4.19
C LYS A 129 -16.59 2.44 3.13
N HIS A 130 -16.28 3.32 2.19
CA HIS A 130 -15.31 3.05 1.14
C HIS A 130 -13.86 3.13 1.62
N ALA A 131 -13.57 3.81 2.73
CA ALA A 131 -12.21 4.03 3.23
C ALA A 131 -11.78 2.96 4.25
N GLY A 132 -12.72 2.39 5.01
CA GLY A 132 -12.39 1.41 6.04
C GLY A 132 -11.87 0.06 5.51
N PRO A 133 -11.19 -0.72 6.35
CA PRO A 133 -10.77 -2.08 6.05
C PRO A 133 -11.93 -2.96 5.60
N ARG A 134 -11.68 -3.85 4.62
CA ARG A 134 -12.67 -4.78 4.09
C ARG A 134 -12.21 -6.23 4.13
N GLY A 135 -11.08 -6.54 3.49
CA GLY A 135 -10.50 -7.88 3.43
C GLY A 135 -9.27 -8.05 4.32
N LEU A 136 -8.73 -6.93 4.83
CA LEU A 136 -7.57 -6.89 5.72
C LEU A 136 -7.94 -6.12 6.99
N SER A 137 -7.52 -6.63 8.16
CA SER A 137 -7.61 -5.86 9.42
C SER A 137 -6.53 -4.77 9.48
N MET A 138 -6.58 -3.93 10.51
CA MET A 138 -5.49 -2.96 10.77
C MET A 138 -4.30 -3.60 11.50
N ASP A 139 -4.43 -4.85 11.94
CA ASP A 139 -3.36 -5.56 12.65
C ASP A 139 -2.26 -6.00 11.70
N ASP A 140 -1.04 -6.13 12.22
CA ASP A 140 0.09 -6.61 11.44
C ASP A 140 -0.04 -8.11 11.10
N THR A 141 0.71 -8.54 10.10
CA THR A 141 0.83 -9.95 9.76
C THR A 141 1.76 -10.67 10.76
N PRO A 142 1.42 -11.87 11.21
CA PRO A 142 2.29 -12.63 12.11
C PRO A 142 3.66 -12.96 11.47
N TYR A 143 3.75 -12.99 10.14
CA TYR A 143 5.00 -13.21 9.42
C TYR A 143 6.03 -12.09 9.59
N SER A 144 5.64 -10.91 10.05
CA SER A 144 6.55 -9.78 10.33
C SER A 144 7.60 -10.08 11.40
N GLN A 145 7.34 -11.07 12.24
CA GLN A 145 8.26 -11.52 13.30
C GLN A 145 9.38 -12.45 12.80
N LEU A 146 9.26 -12.93 11.57
CA LEU A 146 10.27 -13.81 10.99
C LEU A 146 11.53 -13.05 10.60
N THR A 147 12.67 -13.67 10.79
CA THR A 147 13.91 -13.24 10.11
C THR A 147 13.81 -13.56 8.61
N LEU A 148 14.67 -12.93 7.80
CA LEU A 148 14.74 -13.20 6.36
C LEU A 148 14.94 -14.69 6.05
N GLU A 149 15.80 -15.39 6.81
CA GLU A 149 16.04 -16.81 6.64
C GLU A 149 14.80 -17.66 6.96
N GLN A 150 14.13 -17.36 8.08
CA GLN A 150 12.89 -18.01 8.45
C GLN A 150 11.79 -17.77 7.40
N ALA A 151 11.65 -16.55 6.89
CA ALA A 151 10.67 -16.25 5.85
C ALA A 151 10.86 -17.14 4.61
N ARG A 152 12.12 -17.37 4.18
CA ARG A 152 12.43 -18.30 3.08
C ARG A 152 11.99 -19.74 3.38
N LEU A 153 12.19 -20.21 4.61
CA LEU A 153 11.75 -21.55 5.04
C LEU A 153 10.21 -21.68 5.04
N HIS A 154 9.50 -20.57 5.26
CA HIS A 154 8.04 -20.51 5.20
C HIS A 154 7.49 -20.37 3.77
N GLY A 155 8.35 -20.35 2.74
CA GLY A 155 7.94 -20.38 1.34
C GLY A 155 7.91 -19.01 0.66
N PHE A 156 8.36 -17.95 1.32
CA PHE A 156 8.54 -16.65 0.69
C PHE A 156 9.61 -16.71 -0.40
N GLN A 157 9.35 -16.04 -1.52
CA GLN A 157 10.24 -15.93 -2.66
C GLN A 157 10.90 -14.55 -2.70
N ILE A 158 12.18 -14.48 -3.03
CA ILE A 158 12.85 -13.19 -3.26
C ILE A 158 12.30 -12.62 -4.57
N VAL A 159 11.70 -11.44 -4.50
CA VAL A 159 11.12 -10.76 -5.67
C VAL A 159 11.84 -9.46 -6.03
N ALA A 160 12.57 -8.85 -5.09
CA ALA A 160 13.45 -7.73 -5.35
C ALA A 160 14.61 -7.72 -4.35
N LYS A 161 15.76 -7.21 -4.79
CA LYS A 161 16.88 -6.93 -3.90
C LYS A 161 17.74 -5.80 -4.49
N GLY A 162 18.41 -5.05 -3.65
CA GLY A 162 19.24 -3.95 -4.11
C GLY A 162 19.80 -3.11 -2.99
N VAL A 163 20.19 -1.91 -3.36
CA VAL A 163 20.66 -0.85 -2.46
C VAL A 163 19.71 0.33 -2.59
N ILE A 164 19.42 1.01 -1.48
CA ILE A 164 18.65 2.24 -1.48
C ILE A 164 19.54 3.36 -1.98
N ALA A 165 19.13 3.99 -3.06
CA ALA A 165 19.88 5.09 -3.63
C ALA A 165 19.66 6.39 -2.81
N GLU A 166 20.72 7.15 -2.58
CA GLU A 166 20.65 8.38 -1.78
C GLU A 166 19.66 9.41 -2.36
N GLN A 167 19.55 9.49 -3.69
CA GLN A 167 18.60 10.39 -4.36
C GLN A 167 17.12 10.03 -4.17
N GLU A 168 16.81 8.86 -3.62
CA GLU A 168 15.44 8.46 -3.30
C GLU A 168 15.06 8.83 -1.86
N CYS A 169 16.03 9.31 -1.08
CA CYS A 169 15.85 9.63 0.31
C CYS A 169 15.43 11.09 0.51
N ASP A 170 14.77 11.35 1.64
CA ASP A 170 14.46 12.71 2.09
C ASP A 170 15.71 13.45 2.60
N ALA A 171 15.54 14.69 3.04
CA ALA A 171 16.61 15.52 3.57
C ALA A 171 17.31 14.95 4.84
N ARG A 172 16.71 13.94 5.48
CA ARG A 172 17.30 13.21 6.62
C ARG A 172 18.06 11.95 6.19
N GLY A 173 18.15 11.73 4.88
CA GLY A 173 18.74 10.51 4.31
C GLY A 173 17.87 9.27 4.49
N GLU A 174 16.57 9.41 4.76
CA GLU A 174 15.62 8.34 5.03
C GLU A 174 14.74 8.07 3.81
N LEU A 175 14.53 6.79 3.50
CA LEU A 175 13.64 6.39 2.39
C LEU A 175 12.18 6.64 2.79
N PRO A 176 11.44 7.49 2.08
CA PRO A 176 10.05 7.78 2.43
C PRO A 176 9.12 6.59 2.17
N PRO A 177 8.00 6.45 2.91
CA PRO A 177 7.08 5.31 2.83
C PRO A 177 6.55 5.00 1.44
N HIS A 178 6.36 6.02 0.60
CA HIS A 178 5.88 5.83 -0.77
C HIS A 178 6.91 5.14 -1.68
N ALA A 179 8.20 5.39 -1.47
CA ALA A 179 9.27 4.76 -2.24
C ALA A 179 9.41 3.26 -1.93
N ILE A 180 9.04 2.84 -0.71
CA ILE A 180 8.95 1.42 -0.34
C ILE A 180 7.87 0.71 -1.17
N MET A 181 6.75 1.37 -1.46
CA MET A 181 5.71 0.80 -2.33
C MET A 181 6.24 0.55 -3.75
N GLY A 182 7.15 1.38 -4.22
CA GLY A 182 7.85 1.16 -5.49
C GLY A 182 8.57 -0.19 -5.52
N ARG A 183 9.27 -0.57 -4.44
CA ARG A 183 9.96 -1.87 -4.35
C ARG A 183 9.00 -3.05 -4.47
N VAL A 184 7.81 -2.95 -3.85
CA VAL A 184 6.78 -3.99 -3.96
C VAL A 184 6.28 -4.07 -5.41
N SER A 185 5.91 -2.93 -6.00
CA SER A 185 5.43 -2.88 -7.38
C SER A 185 6.44 -3.45 -8.38
N ASP A 186 7.71 -3.03 -8.27
CA ASP A 186 8.79 -3.46 -9.17
C ASP A 186 9.14 -4.95 -8.96
N GLY A 187 8.87 -5.52 -7.79
CA GLY A 187 9.08 -6.94 -7.48
C GLY A 187 7.98 -7.87 -8.00
N MET A 188 6.77 -7.36 -8.26
CA MET A 188 5.63 -8.21 -8.62
C MET A 188 5.84 -9.03 -9.90
N PRO A 189 6.45 -8.52 -10.98
CA PRO A 189 6.73 -9.33 -12.18
C PRO A 189 7.56 -10.58 -11.87
N ASN A 190 8.50 -10.52 -10.92
CA ASN A 190 9.29 -11.67 -10.50
C ASN A 190 8.43 -12.71 -9.76
N LEU A 191 7.43 -12.27 -8.98
CA LEU A 191 6.48 -13.19 -8.36
C LEU A 191 5.58 -13.84 -9.42
N TRP A 192 5.12 -13.08 -10.40
CA TRP A 192 4.31 -13.62 -11.50
C TRP A 192 5.06 -14.65 -12.33
N ALA A 193 6.35 -14.44 -12.58
CA ALA A 193 7.19 -15.41 -13.29
C ALA A 193 7.25 -16.78 -12.57
N ILE A 194 7.07 -16.80 -11.24
CA ILE A 194 7.05 -18.03 -10.43
C ILE A 194 5.64 -18.66 -10.40
N LEU A 195 4.60 -17.85 -10.40
CA LEU A 195 3.21 -18.29 -10.16
C LEU A 195 2.42 -18.58 -11.44
N GLN A 196 2.78 -17.96 -12.57
CA GLN A 196 2.05 -18.02 -13.83
C GLN A 196 2.64 -19.07 -14.78
N THR A 197 1.77 -19.67 -15.62
CA THR A 197 2.21 -20.48 -16.76
C THR A 197 2.72 -19.60 -17.90
N ALA A 198 3.36 -20.22 -18.91
CA ALA A 198 3.81 -19.51 -20.10
C ALA A 198 2.62 -18.85 -20.85
N GLU A 199 1.47 -19.52 -20.91
CA GLU A 199 0.25 -19.01 -21.53
C GLU A 199 -0.30 -17.79 -20.77
N GLU A 200 -0.33 -17.85 -19.45
CA GLU A 200 -0.76 -16.74 -18.59
C GLU A 200 0.19 -15.53 -18.72
N GLN A 201 1.50 -15.77 -18.78
CA GLN A 201 2.50 -14.72 -19.03
C GLN A 201 2.33 -14.12 -20.44
N SER A 202 2.05 -14.94 -21.44
CA SER A 202 1.77 -14.48 -22.81
C SER A 202 0.48 -13.66 -22.87
N ALA A 203 -0.60 -14.10 -22.22
CA ALA A 203 -1.85 -13.34 -22.14
C ALA A 203 -1.67 -11.98 -21.48
N ARG A 204 -0.82 -11.90 -20.44
CA ARG A 204 -0.45 -10.65 -19.78
C ARG A 204 0.37 -9.75 -20.70
N ALA A 205 1.41 -10.28 -21.35
CA ALA A 205 2.28 -9.52 -22.25
C ALA A 205 1.52 -8.96 -23.47
N ASN A 206 0.48 -9.66 -23.92
CA ASN A 206 -0.39 -9.23 -25.02
C ASN A 206 -1.57 -8.34 -24.57
N GLY A 207 -1.65 -7.94 -23.29
CA GLY A 207 -2.68 -7.05 -22.79
C GLY A 207 -4.09 -7.66 -22.69
N PHE A 208 -4.21 -8.99 -22.66
CA PHE A 208 -5.50 -9.67 -22.48
C PHE A 208 -5.85 -9.86 -21.01
N GLN A 209 -4.85 -10.11 -20.19
CA GLN A 209 -5.02 -10.32 -18.77
C GLN A 209 -4.09 -9.41 -17.96
N GLY A 210 -4.60 -8.93 -16.82
CA GLY A 210 -3.83 -8.15 -15.88
C GLY A 210 -4.17 -8.51 -14.42
N GLY A 211 -3.68 -7.71 -13.52
CA GLY A 211 -4.05 -7.79 -12.12
C GLY A 211 -4.30 -6.40 -11.57
N ALA A 212 -5.24 -6.29 -10.64
CA ALA A 212 -5.41 -5.08 -9.86
C ALA A 212 -5.42 -5.39 -8.38
N VAL A 213 -4.83 -4.50 -7.62
CA VAL A 213 -4.92 -4.53 -6.17
C VAL A 213 -6.15 -3.74 -5.75
N LEU A 214 -6.93 -4.31 -4.85
CA LEU A 214 -8.12 -3.69 -4.28
C LEU A 214 -7.85 -3.07 -2.91
N GLU A 215 -6.94 -3.68 -2.18
CA GLU A 215 -6.66 -3.31 -0.80
C GLU A 215 -5.22 -3.66 -0.43
N TYR A 216 -4.57 -2.76 0.29
CA TYR A 216 -3.26 -2.97 0.91
C TYR A 216 -3.31 -2.54 2.37
N ARG A 217 -2.49 -3.21 3.19
CA ARG A 217 -2.10 -2.76 4.51
C ARG A 217 -0.60 -2.87 4.65
N LYS A 218 0.04 -1.84 5.20
CA LYS A 218 1.48 -1.81 5.46
C LYS A 218 1.76 -1.42 6.90
N HIS A 219 2.72 -2.10 7.52
CA HIS A 219 3.32 -1.72 8.78
C HIS A 219 4.81 -1.41 8.57
N PHE A 220 5.25 -0.25 9.06
CA PHE A 220 6.63 0.19 8.97
C PHE A 220 7.31 -0.02 10.32
N HIS A 221 8.28 -0.94 10.37
CA HIS A 221 8.98 -1.30 11.60
C HIS A 221 10.23 -0.47 11.81
N THR A 222 10.95 -0.20 10.71
CA THR A 222 12.14 0.67 10.71
C THR A 222 12.14 1.52 9.44
N ILE A 223 13.00 2.56 9.42
CA ILE A 223 13.15 3.42 8.27
C ILE A 223 14.52 3.17 7.67
N PRO A 224 14.60 2.64 6.46
CA PRO A 224 15.87 2.42 5.78
C PRO A 224 16.44 3.76 5.27
N LYS A 225 17.77 3.78 5.09
CA LYS A 225 18.53 4.96 4.67
C LYS A 225 19.25 4.73 3.35
N GLY A 226 19.72 5.80 2.76
CA GLY A 226 20.62 5.74 1.60
C GLY A 226 21.83 4.86 1.90
N GLY A 227 22.19 3.98 0.97
CA GLY A 227 23.24 2.99 1.13
C GLY A 227 22.82 1.66 1.77
N ASP A 228 21.67 1.59 2.43
CA ASP A 228 21.19 0.33 3.02
C ASP A 228 20.85 -0.69 1.93
N ARG A 229 21.21 -1.96 2.20
CA ARG A 229 20.87 -3.08 1.32
C ARG A 229 19.55 -3.68 1.75
N TYR A 230 18.70 -3.99 0.79
CA TYR A 230 17.40 -4.59 1.06
C TYR A 230 17.17 -5.89 0.28
N GLU A 231 16.33 -6.75 0.85
CA GLU A 231 15.68 -7.86 0.15
C GLU A 231 14.17 -7.80 0.41
N LEU A 232 13.40 -7.85 -0.67
CA LEU A 232 11.95 -7.98 -0.63
C LEU A 232 11.58 -9.42 -0.93
N VAL A 233 10.83 -10.03 -0.04
CA VAL A 233 10.29 -11.37 -0.24
C VAL A 233 8.76 -11.31 -0.25
N SER A 234 8.15 -12.15 -1.09
CA SER A 234 6.69 -12.18 -1.27
C SER A 234 6.21 -13.63 -1.35
N GLY A 235 4.97 -13.84 -0.89
CA GLY A 235 4.35 -15.15 -0.94
C GLY A 235 2.83 -15.10 -1.03
N VAL A 236 2.25 -16.18 -1.52
CA VAL A 236 0.79 -16.38 -1.58
C VAL A 236 0.31 -16.74 -0.18
N ARG A 237 -0.56 -15.93 0.39
CA ARG A 237 -1.22 -16.22 1.68
C ARG A 237 -2.45 -17.09 1.50
N ASP A 238 -3.29 -16.74 0.51
CA ASP A 238 -4.51 -17.49 0.19
C ASP A 238 -5.02 -17.14 -1.21
N VAL A 239 -5.91 -17.99 -1.76
CA VAL A 239 -6.58 -17.75 -3.03
C VAL A 239 -8.01 -18.27 -2.94
N THR A 240 -8.97 -17.40 -3.22
CA THR A 240 -10.38 -17.75 -3.35
C THR A 240 -10.78 -17.87 -4.83
N GLU A 241 -12.06 -17.99 -5.10
CA GLU A 241 -12.58 -18.01 -6.47
C GLU A 241 -12.25 -16.73 -7.26
N LYS A 242 -12.17 -15.58 -6.62
CA LYS A 242 -11.95 -14.27 -7.28
C LYS A 242 -10.80 -13.45 -6.69
N LEU A 243 -10.37 -13.76 -5.47
CA LEU A 243 -9.39 -12.95 -4.75
C LEU A 243 -8.09 -13.70 -4.55
N GLN A 244 -6.99 -12.97 -4.64
CA GLN A 244 -5.65 -13.43 -4.35
C GLN A 244 -5.13 -12.62 -3.16
N TYR A 245 -4.58 -13.30 -2.17
CA TYR A 245 -4.01 -12.68 -0.97
C TYR A 245 -2.51 -12.90 -0.96
N PHE A 246 -1.76 -11.84 -0.79
CA PHE A 246 -0.30 -11.87 -0.75
C PHE A 246 0.21 -11.25 0.53
N THR A 247 1.37 -11.73 0.98
CA THR A 247 2.17 -11.09 2.02
C THR A 247 3.52 -10.70 1.43
N HIS A 248 3.97 -9.49 1.75
CA HIS A 248 5.25 -8.93 1.33
C HIS A 248 6.03 -8.51 2.56
N LEU A 249 7.31 -8.87 2.64
CA LEU A 249 8.20 -8.51 3.73
C LEU A 249 9.47 -7.90 3.15
N LEU A 250 9.77 -6.67 3.53
CA LEU A 250 11.01 -5.99 3.16
C LEU A 250 11.98 -6.11 4.33
N TYR A 251 13.17 -6.58 4.05
CA TYR A 251 14.22 -6.79 5.05
C TYR A 251 15.43 -5.91 4.79
N ASP A 252 16.09 -5.49 5.86
CA ASP A 252 17.48 -5.08 5.83
C ASP A 252 18.32 -6.34 5.58
N ALA A 253 18.98 -6.38 4.41
CA ALA A 253 19.74 -7.56 4.00
C ALA A 253 21.00 -7.80 4.84
N ARG A 254 21.47 -6.80 5.60
CA ARG A 254 22.63 -6.91 6.49
C ARG A 254 22.25 -7.52 7.84
N THR A 255 21.13 -7.10 8.40
CA THR A 255 20.70 -7.49 9.75
C THR A 255 19.65 -8.60 9.76
N GLY A 256 18.99 -8.84 8.63
CA GLY A 256 17.86 -9.77 8.51
C GLY A 256 16.59 -9.30 9.24
N ARG A 257 16.52 -8.04 9.66
CA ARG A 257 15.34 -7.47 10.34
C ARG A 257 14.30 -6.99 9.34
N CYS A 258 13.05 -7.23 9.64
CA CYS A 258 11.93 -6.72 8.86
C CYS A 258 11.87 -5.19 8.95
N ILE A 259 11.91 -4.52 7.80
CA ILE A 259 11.74 -3.07 7.64
C ILE A 259 10.27 -2.75 7.51
N MET A 260 9.55 -3.49 6.66
CA MET A 260 8.15 -3.30 6.38
C MET A 260 7.49 -4.65 6.12
N SER A 261 6.30 -4.84 6.67
CA SER A 261 5.39 -5.92 6.33
C SER A 261 4.16 -5.35 5.60
N ALA A 262 3.67 -6.07 4.60
CA ALA A 262 2.47 -5.69 3.90
C ALA A 262 1.62 -6.91 3.56
N GLU A 263 0.31 -6.71 3.55
CA GLU A 263 -0.63 -7.65 2.96
C GLU A 263 -1.42 -6.97 1.85
N ALA A 264 -1.73 -7.73 0.82
CA ALA A 264 -2.45 -7.28 -0.36
C ALA A 264 -3.60 -8.20 -0.71
N VAL A 265 -4.69 -7.60 -1.17
CA VAL A 265 -5.82 -8.31 -1.80
C VAL A 265 -5.92 -7.84 -3.24
N GLY A 266 -5.80 -8.77 -4.17
CA GLY A 266 -5.86 -8.49 -5.60
C GLY A 266 -6.86 -9.37 -6.33
N VAL A 267 -7.14 -8.98 -7.56
CA VAL A 267 -8.00 -9.70 -8.52
C VAL A 267 -7.25 -9.92 -9.83
N VAL A 268 -7.71 -10.89 -10.61
CA VAL A 268 -7.35 -11.02 -12.01
C VAL A 268 -8.33 -10.18 -12.83
N LEU A 269 -7.83 -9.41 -13.78
CA LEU A 269 -8.60 -8.58 -14.68
C LEU A 269 -8.57 -9.15 -16.09
N ASP A 270 -9.71 -9.18 -16.74
CA ASP A 270 -9.83 -9.12 -18.18
C ASP A 270 -9.64 -7.66 -18.60
N LEU A 271 -8.57 -7.38 -19.33
CA LEU A 271 -8.23 -6.02 -19.74
C LEU A 271 -9.02 -5.54 -20.96
N VAL A 272 -9.65 -6.44 -21.70
CA VAL A 272 -10.54 -6.10 -22.80
C VAL A 272 -11.91 -5.69 -22.25
N GLU A 273 -12.49 -6.53 -21.40
CA GLU A 273 -13.81 -6.31 -20.80
C GLU A 273 -13.77 -5.39 -19.56
N ARG A 274 -12.57 -5.07 -19.06
CA ARG A 274 -12.34 -4.22 -17.87
C ARG A 274 -13.10 -4.68 -16.63
N ARG A 275 -13.09 -5.97 -16.36
CA ARG A 275 -13.76 -6.57 -15.21
C ARG A 275 -12.91 -7.67 -14.56
N SER A 276 -13.14 -7.88 -13.27
CA SER A 276 -12.53 -9.03 -12.60
C SER A 276 -13.10 -10.33 -13.11
N VAL A 277 -12.24 -11.34 -13.26
CA VAL A 277 -12.61 -12.67 -13.68
C VAL A 277 -12.43 -13.69 -12.58
N VAL A 278 -13.14 -14.81 -12.71
CA VAL A 278 -12.97 -15.99 -11.85
C VAL A 278 -11.59 -16.59 -12.13
N ILE A 279 -10.89 -16.93 -11.07
CA ILE A 279 -9.61 -17.63 -11.14
C ILE A 279 -9.90 -19.10 -11.46
N SER A 280 -9.33 -19.63 -12.55
CA SER A 280 -9.59 -21.03 -12.91
C SER A 280 -9.19 -21.99 -11.79
N PRO A 281 -9.86 -23.15 -11.67
CA PRO A 281 -9.54 -24.17 -10.67
C PRO A 281 -8.05 -24.56 -10.72
N GLU A 282 -7.49 -24.75 -11.91
CA GLU A 282 -6.08 -25.16 -12.11
C GLU A 282 -5.11 -24.07 -11.63
N ARG A 283 -5.42 -22.79 -11.93
CA ARG A 283 -4.61 -21.66 -11.44
C ARG A 283 -4.69 -21.54 -9.94
N ARG A 284 -5.89 -21.69 -9.37
CA ARG A 284 -6.09 -21.63 -7.91
C ARG A 284 -5.33 -22.76 -7.21
N GLU A 285 -5.44 -24.01 -7.69
CA GLU A 285 -4.71 -25.15 -7.15
C GLU A 285 -3.19 -24.94 -7.21
N ARG A 286 -2.67 -24.50 -8.36
CA ARG A 286 -1.24 -24.19 -8.53
C ARG A 286 -0.75 -23.11 -7.56
N MET A 287 -1.53 -22.07 -7.33
CA MET A 287 -1.17 -21.01 -6.38
C MET A 287 -1.26 -21.50 -4.94
N LEU A 288 -2.29 -22.28 -4.58
CA LEU A 288 -2.44 -22.84 -3.23
C LEU A 288 -1.34 -23.85 -2.90
N ALA A 289 -0.83 -24.59 -3.88
CA ALA A 289 0.33 -25.48 -3.71
C ALA A 289 1.61 -24.70 -3.32
N ARG A 290 1.65 -23.39 -3.57
CA ARG A 290 2.74 -22.46 -3.21
C ARG A 290 2.37 -21.52 -2.05
N ARG A 291 1.29 -21.84 -1.33
CA ARG A 291 0.86 -21.07 -0.17
C ARG A 291 1.93 -21.06 0.91
N LEU A 292 2.08 -19.91 1.55
CA LEU A 292 2.95 -19.77 2.72
C LEU A 292 2.59 -20.79 3.80
N LYS A 293 3.61 -21.41 4.38
CA LYS A 293 3.42 -22.34 5.49
C LYS A 293 2.88 -21.60 6.70
N SER A 294 1.95 -22.23 7.44
CA SER A 294 1.45 -21.69 8.71
C SER A 294 2.60 -21.50 9.70
N LEU A 295 2.48 -20.50 10.58
CA LEU A 295 3.38 -20.29 11.71
C LEU A 295 3.04 -21.18 12.90
N THR A 296 1.85 -21.81 12.87
CA THR A 296 1.43 -22.79 13.90
C THR A 296 1.89 -24.17 13.46
N SER A 297 2.97 -24.63 14.01
CA SER A 297 3.35 -26.04 14.13
C SER A 297 3.94 -26.29 15.49
#